data_5d729664ee1e19685834cec1098b2a21
#
_entry.id   5d729664ee1e19685834cec1098b2a21
#
_cell.length_a   1.000
_cell.length_b   1.000
_cell.length_c   1.000
_cell.angle_alpha   90.00
_cell.angle_beta   90.00
_cell.angle_gamma   90.00
#
_symmetry.space_group_name_H-M   'P 1'
#
loop_
_entity.id
_entity.type
_entity.pdbx_description
1 polymer ?
#
loop_
_entity_poly.entity_id
_entity_poly.type
_entity_poly.pdbx_seq_one_letter_code
_entity_poly.pdbx_strand_id
1 'polypeptide(L)'
;GLAQVYALRFKYMNTTGKPIPVLMKFIDSKGVVLKEDVLNFPETPDKWKMMSTTTGTFINAGHYKVLLSAENMDGIAFDALDIQ
;
A
#
# COMPACT_ATOMS: atom_id res chain seq x y z
N GLY A 1 10.08 2.74 -21.35
CA GLY A 1 10.16 4.00 -20.66
C GLY A 1 11.33 4.05 -19.68
N LEU A 2 11.58 5.21 -19.14
CA LEU A 2 12.63 5.37 -18.13
C LEU A 2 12.19 4.78 -16.80
N ALA A 3 13.13 4.16 -16.10
CA ALA A 3 12.88 3.70 -14.75
C ALA A 3 12.72 4.90 -13.81
N GLN A 4 11.78 4.79 -12.87
CA GLN A 4 11.56 5.85 -11.87
C GLN A 4 11.00 5.25 -10.58
N VAL A 5 11.13 6.00 -9.50
CA VAL A 5 10.49 5.67 -8.23
C VAL A 5 9.07 6.23 -8.27
N TYR A 6 8.08 5.38 -8.05
CA TYR A 6 6.67 5.79 -8.05
C TYR A 6 6.17 5.97 -6.62
N ALA A 7 5.25 6.90 -6.44
CA ALA A 7 4.47 7.02 -5.22
C ALA A 7 3.31 6.03 -5.26
N LEU A 8 3.07 5.37 -4.12
CA LEU A 8 1.94 4.47 -3.92
C LEU A 8 1.01 5.14 -2.91
N ARG A 9 -0.23 5.41 -3.31
CA ARG A 9 -1.20 6.14 -2.48
C ARG A 9 -2.42 5.27 -2.27
N PHE A 10 -2.67 4.91 -1.01
CA PHE A 10 -3.79 4.06 -0.61
C PHE A 10 -4.90 4.92 -0.04
N LYS A 11 -6.10 4.81 -0.62
CA LYS A 11 -7.30 5.39 -0.03
C LYS A 11 -7.91 4.35 0.90
N TYR A 12 -8.04 4.68 2.18
CA TYR A 12 -8.43 3.72 3.20
C TYR A 12 -9.31 4.34 4.28
N MET A 13 -9.95 3.47 5.04
CA MET A 13 -10.67 3.83 6.25
C MET A 13 -10.34 2.80 7.33
N ASN A 14 -9.99 3.28 8.53
CA ASN A 14 -9.69 2.45 9.68
C ASN A 14 -10.58 2.85 10.84
N THR A 15 -11.57 2.01 11.15
CA THR A 15 -12.57 2.27 12.20
C THR A 15 -12.29 1.54 13.51
N THR A 16 -11.08 1.00 13.69
CA THR A 16 -10.74 0.19 14.88
C THR A 16 -10.42 1.01 16.12
N GLY A 17 -10.21 2.32 15.98
CA GLY A 17 -9.82 3.18 17.08
C GLY A 17 -8.32 3.17 17.39
N LYS A 18 -7.53 2.50 16.59
CA LYS A 18 -6.07 2.41 16.78
C LYS A 18 -5.37 2.23 15.43
N PRO A 19 -4.07 2.59 15.33
CA PRO A 19 -3.30 2.29 14.12
C PRO A 19 -3.23 0.79 13.87
N ILE A 20 -3.26 0.40 12.58
CA ILE A 20 -3.14 -1.00 12.17
C ILE A 20 -1.87 -1.17 11.34
N PRO A 21 -0.94 -2.03 11.76
CA PRO A 21 0.20 -2.38 10.92
C PRO A 21 -0.23 -3.35 9.82
N VAL A 22 0.09 -3.00 8.58
CA VAL A 22 -0.25 -3.81 7.41
C VAL A 22 1.04 -4.07 6.64
N LEU A 23 1.34 -5.34 6.41
CA LEU A 23 2.47 -5.72 5.57
C LEU A 23 2.13 -5.47 4.12
N MET A 24 2.95 -4.65 3.45
CA MET A 24 2.83 -4.39 2.03
C MET A 24 3.96 -5.09 1.27
N LYS A 25 3.62 -5.82 0.22
CA LYS A 25 4.57 -6.36 -0.74
C LYS A 25 4.29 -5.79 -2.11
N PHE A 26 5.32 -5.28 -2.76
CA PHE A 26 5.27 -4.79 -4.13
C PHE A 26 5.99 -5.80 -5.02
N ILE A 27 5.27 -6.40 -5.96
CA ILE A 27 5.71 -7.62 -6.66
C ILE A 27 5.63 -7.37 -8.17
N ASP A 28 6.68 -7.76 -8.90
CA ASP A 28 6.70 -7.65 -10.36
C ASP A 28 5.90 -8.77 -11.04
N SER A 29 5.83 -8.72 -12.37
CA SER A 29 5.06 -9.69 -13.17
C SER A 29 5.64 -11.11 -13.11
N LYS A 30 6.88 -11.26 -12.65
CA LYS A 30 7.55 -12.56 -12.52
C LYS A 30 7.42 -13.13 -11.11
N GLY A 31 6.75 -12.42 -10.21
CA GLY A 31 6.58 -12.84 -8.82
C GLY A 31 7.73 -12.43 -7.90
N VAL A 32 8.65 -11.59 -8.37
CA VAL A 32 9.75 -11.10 -7.54
C VAL A 32 9.25 -9.99 -6.64
N VAL A 33 9.51 -10.12 -5.34
CA VAL A 33 9.18 -9.08 -4.36
C VAL A 33 10.23 -7.98 -4.45
N LEU A 34 9.82 -6.81 -4.93
CA LEU A 34 10.70 -5.66 -5.10
C LEU A 34 10.80 -4.81 -3.84
N LYS A 35 9.73 -4.80 -3.04
CA LYS A 35 9.68 -4.10 -1.76
C LYS A 35 8.77 -4.84 -0.82
N GLU A 36 9.16 -4.89 0.44
CA GLU A 36 8.36 -5.42 1.53
C GLU A 36 8.50 -4.49 2.72
N ASP A 37 7.39 -3.99 3.25
CA ASP A 37 7.40 -2.99 4.30
C ASP A 37 6.14 -3.06 5.13
N VAL A 38 6.23 -2.69 6.40
CA VAL A 38 5.07 -2.57 7.28
C VAL A 38 4.63 -1.11 7.29
N LEU A 39 3.40 -0.88 6.85
CA LEU A 39 2.77 0.43 6.84
C LEU A 39 1.80 0.51 8.02
N ASN A 40 1.96 1.53 8.87
CA ASN A 40 1.03 1.77 9.96
C ASN A 40 -0.07 2.71 9.48
N PHE A 41 -1.29 2.20 9.40
CA PHE A 41 -2.46 2.97 8.95
C PHE A 41 -3.15 3.59 10.18
N PRO A 42 -3.04 4.92 10.39
CA PRO A 42 -3.73 5.57 11.49
C PRO A 42 -5.24 5.40 11.42
N GLU A 43 -5.90 5.55 12.56
CA GLU A 43 -7.35 5.51 12.61
C GLU A 43 -7.98 6.66 11.80
N THR A 44 -9.15 6.37 11.23
CA THR A 44 -9.95 7.35 10.51
C THR A 44 -11.41 7.14 10.91
N PRO A 45 -11.84 7.72 12.05
CA PRO A 45 -13.08 7.30 12.69
C PRO A 45 -14.32 7.30 11.79
N ASP A 46 -14.40 8.22 10.84
CA ASP A 46 -15.61 8.42 10.06
C ASP A 46 -15.41 8.87 8.62
N LYS A 47 -14.19 8.78 8.09
CA LYS A 47 -13.93 9.23 6.71
C LYS A 47 -12.72 8.51 6.10
N TRP A 48 -12.69 8.54 4.78
CA TRP A 48 -11.58 8.02 3.99
C TRP A 48 -10.38 8.96 4.08
N LYS A 49 -9.19 8.39 4.18
CA LYS A 49 -7.93 9.12 4.16
C LYS A 49 -6.95 8.48 3.18
N MET A 50 -5.84 9.17 2.95
CA MET A 50 -4.77 8.69 2.07
C MET A 50 -3.53 8.34 2.89
N MET A 51 -2.94 7.18 2.60
CA MET A 51 -1.63 6.76 3.08
C MET A 51 -0.70 6.68 1.88
N SER A 52 0.47 7.31 1.96
CA SER A 52 1.44 7.32 0.86
C SER A 52 2.72 6.63 1.26
N THR A 53 3.28 5.88 0.32
CA THR A 53 4.64 5.34 0.39
C THR A 53 5.22 5.39 -1.02
N THR A 54 6.35 4.75 -1.24
CA THR A 54 6.98 4.70 -2.57
C THR A 54 7.38 3.27 -2.91
N THR A 55 7.71 3.04 -4.18
CA THR A 55 8.27 1.75 -4.61
C THR A 55 9.66 1.50 -4.01
N GLY A 56 10.31 2.54 -3.47
CA GLY A 56 11.61 2.43 -2.83
C GLY A 56 12.77 2.19 -3.78
N THR A 57 12.51 1.81 -5.00
CA THR A 57 13.52 1.52 -6.02
C THR A 57 13.02 2.00 -7.38
N PHE A 58 13.94 2.20 -8.31
CA PHE A 58 13.61 2.55 -9.69
C PHE A 58 13.01 1.33 -10.39
N ILE A 59 11.84 1.50 -10.98
CA ILE A 59 11.16 0.44 -11.73
C ILE A 59 10.77 0.95 -13.10
N ASN A 60 10.72 0.05 -14.07
CA ASN A 60 10.21 0.33 -15.39
C ASN A 60 8.69 0.25 -15.41
N ALA A 61 8.06 0.91 -16.38
CA ALA A 61 6.63 0.74 -16.61
C ALA A 61 6.33 -0.74 -16.87
N GLY A 62 5.21 -1.23 -16.36
CA GLY A 62 4.85 -2.64 -16.50
C GLY A 62 3.69 -3.00 -15.58
N HIS A 63 3.50 -4.30 -15.39
CA HIS A 63 2.45 -4.84 -14.54
C HIS A 63 3.04 -5.29 -13.20
N TYR A 64 2.46 -4.80 -12.13
CA TYR A 64 2.89 -5.09 -10.78
C TYR A 64 1.69 -5.46 -9.91
N LYS A 65 1.96 -6.10 -8.79
CA LYS A 65 0.95 -6.39 -7.78
C LYS A 65 1.33 -5.75 -6.45
N VAL A 66 0.33 -5.27 -5.73
CA VAL A 66 0.49 -4.83 -4.35
C VAL A 66 -0.34 -5.76 -3.48
N LEU A 67 0.32 -6.45 -2.55
CA LEU A 67 -0.33 -7.33 -1.60
C LEU A 67 -0.29 -6.66 -0.23
N LEU A 68 -1.46 -6.63 0.42
CA LEU A 68 -1.62 -6.08 1.76
C LEU A 68 -2.11 -7.19 2.67
N SER A 69 -1.43 -7.39 3.80
CA SER A 69 -1.82 -8.42 4.77
C SER A 69 -1.59 -7.95 6.20
N ALA A 70 -2.44 -8.39 7.11
CA ALA A 70 -2.35 -8.11 8.53
C ALA A 70 -2.91 -9.30 9.30
N GLU A 71 -2.63 -9.37 10.59
CA GLU A 71 -3.22 -10.40 11.46
C GLU A 71 -4.74 -10.35 11.43
N ASN A 72 -5.29 -9.14 11.42
CA ASN A 72 -6.72 -8.93 11.38
C ASN A 72 -7.02 -7.72 10.49
N MET A 73 -7.79 -7.96 9.43
CA MET A 73 -8.21 -6.91 8.49
C MET A 73 -9.62 -6.38 8.79
N ASP A 74 -10.25 -6.84 9.87
CA ASP A 74 -11.54 -6.31 10.28
C ASP A 74 -11.42 -4.85 10.72
N GLY A 75 -12.31 -4.00 10.25
CA GLY A 75 -12.32 -2.58 10.59
C GLY A 75 -11.37 -1.72 9.78
N ILE A 76 -10.61 -2.28 8.84
CA ILE A 76 -9.87 -1.50 7.85
C ILE A 76 -10.38 -1.85 6.45
N ALA A 77 -10.63 -0.84 5.65
CA ALA A 77 -11.09 -0.99 4.27
C ALA A 77 -10.22 -0.18 3.33
N PHE A 78 -9.99 -0.71 2.14
CA PHE A 78 -9.24 -0.03 1.08
C PHE A 78 -10.16 0.20 -0.10
N ASP A 79 -10.20 1.43 -0.63
CA ASP A 79 -11.05 1.78 -1.76
C ASP A 79 -10.25 1.84 -3.06
N ALA A 80 -9.06 2.40 -3.01
CA ALA A 80 -8.27 2.60 -4.22
C ALA A 80 -6.77 2.63 -3.92
N LEU A 81 -5.99 2.28 -4.95
CA LEU A 81 -4.54 2.46 -4.98
C LEU A 81 -4.20 3.29 -6.21
N ASP A 82 -3.51 4.40 -5.99
CA ASP A 82 -2.95 5.25 -7.03
C ASP A 82 -1.45 5.04 -7.11
N ILE A 83 -0.92 4.93 -8.33
CA ILE A 83 0.52 4.84 -8.58
C ILE A 83 0.92 6.04 -9.43
N GLN A 84 1.78 6.87 -8.90
CA GLN A 84 2.18 8.12 -9.56
C GLN A 84 3.69 8.24 -9.72
#